data_f35b0e5764609ef605e587c23442efd2
#
_entry.id   f35b0e5764609ef605e587c23442efd2
#
_cell.length_a   1.000
_cell.length_b   1.000
_cell.length_c   1.000
_cell.angle_alpha   90.00
_cell.angle_beta   90.00
_cell.angle_gamma   90.00
#
_symmetry.space_group_name_H-M   'P 1'
#
loop_
_entity.id
_entity.type
_entity.pdbx_description
1 polymer ?
#
loop_
_entity_poly.entity_id
_entity_poly.type
_entity_poly.pdbx_seq_one_letter_code
_entity_poly.pdbx_strand_id
1 'polypeptide(L)'
;MKSVFYTIFHFLFLWPIRFIFRIRVRGMKNEPKKKEGPYLVCSNHQSVVDPIVICAATRRQQPHFMAKEELFRVPVMGHIVRWLGAYPVARGKNDVGAVKKTVHMLENGVSVGMFPQGTRCPERDPRECPIKFGAGLIAAHAKVQVLPVYIGMKNHKWKFFRRITAVVGKPIPFEDFHYEEGKPGEYARIAQMIYNEVCRLGEESGK
;
A
#
# COMPACT_ATOMS: atom_id res chain seq x y z
N MET A 1 -13.40 -4.69 13.98
CA MET A 1 -14.31 -5.68 13.34
C MET A 1 -14.03 -5.65 11.86
N LYS A 2 -13.70 -6.81 11.21
CA LYS A 2 -13.83 -6.86 9.76
C LYS A 2 -15.28 -6.48 9.49
N SER A 3 -15.52 -5.41 8.79
CA SER A 3 -16.87 -5.14 8.32
C SER A 3 -17.31 -6.41 7.58
N VAL A 4 -18.39 -7.03 8.00
CA VAL A 4 -19.03 -8.15 7.29
C VAL A 4 -19.18 -7.77 5.82
N PHE A 5 -19.41 -6.50 5.58
CA PHE A 5 -19.45 -5.85 4.28
C PHE A 5 -18.13 -5.99 3.50
N TYR A 6 -16.95 -5.80 4.12
CA TYR A 6 -15.67 -6.00 3.43
C TYR A 6 -15.46 -7.47 3.04
N THR A 7 -15.87 -8.40 3.89
CA THR A 7 -15.78 -9.83 3.58
C THR A 7 -16.68 -10.19 2.39
N ILE A 8 -17.91 -9.68 2.36
CA ILE A 8 -18.85 -9.86 1.25
C ILE A 8 -18.29 -9.17 -0.01
N PHE A 9 -17.82 -7.94 0.10
CA PHE A 9 -17.20 -7.20 -1.00
C PHE A 9 -15.96 -7.91 -1.56
N HIS A 10 -15.10 -8.44 -0.68
CA HIS A 10 -13.94 -9.22 -1.08
C HIS A 10 -14.33 -10.45 -1.89
N PHE A 11 -15.37 -11.17 -1.45
CA PHE A 11 -15.83 -12.37 -2.12
C PHE A 11 -16.55 -12.06 -3.44
N LEU A 12 -17.46 -11.07 -3.45
CA LEU A 12 -18.28 -10.76 -4.63
C LEU A 12 -17.53 -9.96 -5.70
N PHE A 13 -16.60 -9.10 -5.33
CA PHE A 13 -15.96 -8.16 -6.26
C PHE A 13 -14.46 -8.41 -6.43
N LEU A 14 -13.71 -8.58 -5.36
CA LEU A 14 -12.26 -8.75 -5.49
C LEU A 14 -11.88 -10.13 -6.02
N TRP A 15 -12.69 -11.15 -5.78
CA TRP A 15 -12.45 -12.48 -6.33
C TRP A 15 -12.64 -12.53 -7.85
N PRO A 16 -13.74 -12.02 -8.44
CA PRO A 16 -13.86 -11.85 -9.90
C PRO A 16 -12.79 -10.94 -10.49
N ILE A 17 -12.49 -9.82 -9.85
CA ILE A 17 -11.40 -8.91 -10.29
C ILE A 17 -10.07 -9.64 -10.32
N ARG A 18 -9.77 -10.46 -9.32
CA ARG A 18 -8.55 -11.27 -9.28
C ARG A 18 -8.46 -12.23 -10.46
N PHE A 19 -9.59 -12.78 -10.89
CA PHE A 19 -9.67 -13.66 -12.07
C PHE A 19 -9.51 -12.86 -13.36
N ILE A 20 -10.27 -11.77 -13.55
CA ILE A 20 -10.23 -10.90 -14.74
C ILE A 20 -8.83 -10.32 -14.97
N PHE A 21 -8.20 -9.81 -13.93
CA PHE A 21 -6.84 -9.25 -14.00
C PHE A 21 -5.74 -10.29 -13.82
N ARG A 22 -6.08 -11.57 -13.73
CA ARG A 22 -5.13 -12.68 -13.55
C ARG A 22 -4.12 -12.39 -12.45
N ILE A 23 -4.59 -11.84 -11.31
CA ILE A 23 -3.73 -11.45 -10.18
C ILE A 23 -3.20 -12.71 -9.50
N ARG A 24 -1.89 -12.91 -9.56
CA ARG A 24 -1.17 -13.91 -8.77
C ARG A 24 -0.62 -13.27 -7.52
N VAL A 25 -0.87 -13.89 -6.38
CA VAL A 25 -0.34 -13.42 -5.11
C VAL A 25 0.65 -14.47 -4.59
N ARG A 26 1.88 -14.03 -4.29
CA ARG A 26 2.91 -14.82 -3.61
C ARG A 26 3.10 -14.24 -2.20
N GLY A 27 3.48 -15.06 -1.25
CA GLY A 27 3.78 -14.61 0.11
C GLY A 27 2.57 -14.17 0.94
N MET A 28 1.33 -14.47 0.57
CA MET A 28 0.11 -14.08 1.29
C MET A 28 0.12 -14.50 2.78
N LYS A 29 0.86 -15.55 3.13
CA LYS A 29 1.02 -16.01 4.52
C LYS A 29 1.75 -14.99 5.41
N ASN A 30 2.53 -14.10 4.80
CA ASN A 30 3.32 -13.08 5.49
C ASN A 30 2.44 -11.90 5.97
N GLU A 31 1.21 -11.77 5.49
CA GLU A 31 0.30 -10.72 6.00
C GLU A 31 0.09 -10.90 7.51
N PRO A 32 0.32 -9.85 8.32
CA PRO A 32 0.12 -9.92 9.77
C PRO A 32 -1.30 -10.31 10.15
N LYS A 33 -1.44 -11.16 11.17
CA LYS A 33 -2.75 -11.48 11.74
C LYS A 33 -3.28 -10.27 12.48
N LYS A 34 -4.60 -10.18 12.63
CA LYS A 34 -5.23 -9.06 13.34
C LYS A 34 -4.72 -8.88 14.77
N LYS A 35 -4.40 -9.99 15.48
CA LYS A 35 -3.83 -9.97 16.81
C LYS A 35 -2.39 -9.41 16.88
N GLU A 36 -1.70 -9.34 15.74
CA GLU A 36 -0.34 -8.80 15.62
C GLU A 36 -0.36 -7.28 15.37
N GLY A 37 -1.53 -6.66 15.44
CA GLY A 37 -1.73 -5.22 15.30
C GLY A 37 -1.91 -4.78 13.84
N PRO A 38 -2.09 -3.46 13.63
CA PRO A 38 -2.16 -2.87 12.30
C PRO A 38 -0.80 -2.84 11.63
N TYR A 39 -0.79 -2.55 10.33
CA TYR A 39 0.44 -2.40 9.57
C TYR A 39 0.31 -1.30 8.51
N LEU A 40 1.43 -0.70 8.16
CA LEU A 40 1.54 0.18 7.00
C LEU A 40 1.95 -0.66 5.79
N VAL A 41 1.06 -0.81 4.79
CA VAL A 41 1.46 -1.44 3.51
C VAL A 41 2.18 -0.42 2.65
N CYS A 42 3.38 -0.76 2.22
CA CYS A 42 4.14 0.04 1.26
C CYS A 42 4.37 -0.75 -0.04
N SER A 43 4.06 -0.12 -1.17
CA SER A 43 4.21 -0.75 -2.49
C SER A 43 4.68 0.23 -3.55
N ASN A 44 5.24 -0.28 -4.66
CA ASN A 44 5.45 0.51 -5.86
C ASN A 44 4.10 0.88 -6.51
N HIS A 45 4.07 2.02 -7.22
CA HIS A 45 2.85 2.57 -7.82
C HIS A 45 3.01 2.80 -9.31
N GLN A 46 2.39 1.96 -10.12
CA GLN A 46 2.47 2.00 -11.58
C GLN A 46 1.11 2.27 -12.23
N SER A 47 0.02 1.90 -11.55
CA SER A 47 -1.31 1.92 -12.14
C SER A 47 -2.40 2.35 -11.16
N VAL A 48 -3.53 2.78 -11.69
CA VAL A 48 -4.75 3.07 -10.89
C VAL A 48 -5.33 1.83 -10.21
N VAL A 49 -4.98 0.63 -10.69
CA VAL A 49 -5.47 -0.64 -10.13
C VAL A 49 -4.61 -1.15 -8.97
N ASP A 50 -3.46 -0.54 -8.67
CA ASP A 50 -2.55 -1.03 -7.62
C ASP A 50 -3.22 -1.13 -6.23
N PRO A 51 -4.05 -0.16 -5.77
CA PRO A 51 -4.76 -0.31 -4.50
C PRO A 51 -5.66 -1.56 -4.49
N ILE A 52 -6.30 -1.87 -5.61
CA ILE A 52 -7.16 -3.06 -5.77
C ILE A 52 -6.31 -4.33 -5.68
N VAL A 53 -5.13 -4.33 -6.31
CA VAL A 53 -4.18 -5.46 -6.26
C VAL A 53 -3.72 -5.71 -4.83
N ILE A 54 -3.41 -4.65 -4.07
CA ILE A 54 -3.02 -4.78 -2.66
C ILE A 54 -4.20 -5.33 -1.84
N CYS A 55 -5.41 -4.80 -2.00
CA CYS A 55 -6.60 -5.34 -1.34
C CYS A 55 -6.84 -6.83 -1.69
N ALA A 56 -6.56 -7.25 -2.92
CA ALA A 56 -6.63 -8.66 -3.32
C ALA A 56 -5.52 -9.53 -2.72
N ALA A 57 -4.38 -8.92 -2.36
CA ALA A 57 -3.22 -9.58 -1.76
C ALA A 57 -3.31 -9.65 -0.23
N THR A 58 -4.05 -8.74 0.42
CA THR A 58 -4.24 -8.65 1.86
C THR A 58 -5.66 -9.05 2.24
N ARG A 59 -5.82 -10.15 2.97
CA ARG A 59 -7.14 -10.73 3.30
C ARG A 59 -7.50 -10.64 4.77
N ARG A 60 -6.50 -10.50 5.64
CA ARG A 60 -6.70 -10.53 7.09
C ARG A 60 -7.13 -9.19 7.65
N GLN A 61 -6.65 -8.11 7.05
CA GLN A 61 -6.99 -6.75 7.41
C GLN A 61 -7.20 -5.93 6.14
N GLN A 62 -8.19 -5.04 6.17
CA GLN A 62 -8.44 -4.12 5.05
C GLN A 62 -7.47 -2.95 5.14
N PRO A 63 -6.54 -2.77 4.19
CA PRO A 63 -5.75 -1.55 4.15
C PRO A 63 -6.59 -0.39 3.59
N HIS A 64 -6.50 0.76 4.23
CA HIS A 64 -7.14 2.00 3.80
C HIS A 64 -6.15 2.86 3.03
N PHE A 65 -6.57 3.48 1.92
CA PHE A 65 -5.67 4.23 1.04
C PHE A 65 -6.00 5.72 1.00
N MET A 66 -4.96 6.55 0.90
CA MET A 66 -5.12 7.96 0.55
C MET A 66 -5.54 8.09 -0.91
N ALA A 67 -6.65 8.76 -1.17
CA ALA A 67 -7.11 9.05 -2.53
C ALA A 67 -7.39 10.54 -2.73
N LYS A 68 -7.21 11.03 -3.95
CA LYS A 68 -7.56 12.42 -4.29
C LYS A 68 -9.02 12.70 -3.97
N GLU A 69 -9.29 13.83 -3.33
CA GLU A 69 -10.65 14.25 -2.97
C GLU A 69 -11.60 14.24 -4.17
N GLU A 70 -11.12 14.65 -5.35
CA GLU A 70 -11.91 14.71 -6.56
C GLU A 70 -12.47 13.33 -6.98
N LEU A 71 -11.76 12.23 -6.66
CA LEU A 71 -12.23 10.88 -6.98
C LEU A 71 -13.53 10.52 -6.24
N PHE A 72 -13.75 11.11 -5.06
CA PHE A 72 -14.95 10.86 -4.26
C PHE A 72 -16.20 11.57 -4.81
N ARG A 73 -16.00 12.55 -5.70
CA ARG A 73 -17.08 13.32 -6.35
C ARG A 73 -17.52 12.69 -7.68
N VAL A 74 -16.68 11.78 -8.25
CA VAL A 74 -17.02 11.09 -9.51
C VAL A 74 -18.11 10.05 -9.25
N PRO A 75 -19.23 10.07 -9.98
CA PRO A 75 -20.26 9.03 -9.88
C PRO A 75 -19.68 7.62 -10.03
N VAL A 76 -20.22 6.64 -9.35
CA VAL A 76 -19.77 5.25 -9.31
C VAL A 76 -18.36 5.10 -8.70
N MET A 77 -17.34 5.80 -9.22
CA MET A 77 -15.97 5.74 -8.71
C MET A 77 -15.88 6.16 -7.24
N GLY A 78 -16.61 7.21 -6.85
CA GLY A 78 -16.66 7.67 -5.46
C GLY A 78 -17.19 6.60 -4.49
N HIS A 79 -18.13 5.77 -4.93
CA HIS A 79 -18.61 4.62 -4.14
C HIS A 79 -17.56 3.52 -4.06
N ILE A 80 -16.93 3.18 -5.18
CA ILE A 80 -15.89 2.15 -5.24
C ILE A 80 -14.72 2.48 -4.32
N VAL A 81 -14.20 3.71 -4.38
CA VAL A 81 -13.07 4.11 -3.54
C VAL A 81 -13.43 4.14 -2.04
N ARG A 82 -14.66 4.55 -1.68
CA ARG A 82 -15.13 4.46 -0.29
C ARG A 82 -15.23 3.01 0.19
N TRP A 83 -15.75 2.11 -0.64
CA TRP A 83 -15.85 0.69 -0.31
C TRP A 83 -14.48 0.02 -0.14
N LEU A 84 -13.49 0.47 -0.92
CA LEU A 84 -12.10 0.06 -0.75
C LEU A 84 -11.44 0.67 0.48
N GLY A 85 -12.19 1.43 1.30
CA GLY A 85 -11.66 2.06 2.51
C GLY A 85 -10.78 3.29 2.22
N ALA A 86 -10.86 3.87 1.02
CA ALA A 86 -10.10 5.06 0.72
C ALA A 86 -10.62 6.28 1.50
N TYR A 87 -9.70 7.17 1.89
CA TYR A 87 -10.02 8.43 2.52
C TYR A 87 -9.46 9.62 1.72
N PRO A 88 -10.20 10.75 1.68
CA PRO A 88 -9.81 11.88 0.86
C PRO A 88 -8.61 12.63 1.44
N VAL A 89 -7.72 13.06 0.55
CA VAL A 89 -6.61 13.95 0.84
C VAL A 89 -6.48 15.01 -0.25
N ALA A 90 -6.18 16.25 0.15
CA ALA A 90 -5.89 17.34 -0.76
C ALA A 90 -4.42 17.23 -1.22
N ARG A 91 -4.19 16.75 -2.45
CA ARG A 91 -2.81 16.66 -2.97
C ARG A 91 -2.32 18.03 -3.42
N GLY A 92 -1.08 18.38 -3.11
CA GLY A 92 -0.41 19.57 -3.67
C GLY A 92 0.18 20.56 -2.66
N LYS A 93 -0.23 20.51 -1.42
CA LYS A 93 0.47 21.14 -0.29
C LYS A 93 0.98 20.03 0.60
N ASN A 94 2.12 20.22 1.29
CA ASN A 94 2.57 19.25 2.31
C ASN A 94 1.40 18.99 3.27
N ASP A 95 0.63 17.92 2.97
CA ASP A 95 -0.64 17.68 3.66
C ASP A 95 -0.34 17.01 5.01
N VAL A 96 0.08 17.85 5.95
CA VAL A 96 0.31 17.46 7.36
C VAL A 96 -0.96 16.82 7.93
N GLY A 97 -2.14 17.27 7.46
CA GLY A 97 -3.43 16.70 7.86
C GLY A 97 -3.57 15.24 7.43
N ALA A 98 -3.16 14.91 6.19
CA ALA A 98 -3.19 13.54 5.71
C ALA A 98 -2.23 12.62 6.49
N VAL A 99 -1.04 13.12 6.82
CA VAL A 99 -0.07 12.36 7.65
C VAL A 99 -0.65 12.12 9.03
N LYS A 100 -1.11 13.17 9.73
CA LYS A 100 -1.74 13.05 11.06
C LYS A 100 -2.91 12.07 11.05
N LYS A 101 -3.79 12.16 10.05
CA LYS A 101 -4.92 11.24 9.90
C LYS A 101 -4.46 9.80 9.71
N THR A 102 -3.43 9.58 8.91
CA THR A 102 -2.87 8.24 8.67
C THR A 102 -2.28 7.65 9.95
N VAL A 103 -1.48 8.42 10.69
CA VAL A 103 -0.91 8.01 11.97
C VAL A 103 -2.03 7.66 12.95
N HIS A 104 -3.01 8.54 13.10
CA HIS A 104 -4.17 8.30 13.98
C HIS A 104 -4.94 7.02 13.61
N MET A 105 -5.12 6.72 12.31
CA MET A 105 -5.76 5.48 11.87
C MET A 105 -4.95 4.25 12.30
N LEU A 106 -3.63 4.26 12.11
CA LEU A 106 -2.74 3.18 12.51
C LEU A 106 -2.75 2.98 14.03
N GLU A 107 -2.66 4.05 14.83
CA GLU A 107 -2.76 4.01 16.29
C GLU A 107 -4.09 3.41 16.78
N ASN A 108 -5.17 3.60 16.02
CA ASN A 108 -6.49 3.03 16.30
C ASN A 108 -6.72 1.63 15.68
N GLY A 109 -5.65 0.94 15.30
CA GLY A 109 -5.73 -0.45 14.85
C GLY A 109 -6.22 -0.62 13.40
N VAL A 110 -6.18 0.44 12.59
CA VAL A 110 -6.58 0.42 11.17
C VAL A 110 -5.34 0.36 10.30
N SER A 111 -5.19 -0.70 9.51
CA SER A 111 -4.09 -0.81 8.54
C SER A 111 -4.26 0.17 7.39
N VAL A 112 -3.16 0.77 6.95
CA VAL A 112 -3.16 1.77 5.88
C VAL A 112 -2.20 1.35 4.77
N GLY A 113 -2.59 1.61 3.53
CA GLY A 113 -1.75 1.41 2.36
C GLY A 113 -1.28 2.72 1.77
N MET A 114 -0.01 2.78 1.39
CA MET A 114 0.56 3.92 0.70
C MET A 114 1.61 3.52 -0.33
N PHE A 115 1.90 4.47 -1.19
CA PHE A 115 2.92 4.34 -2.21
C PHE A 115 4.02 5.36 -1.95
N PRO A 116 5.24 4.94 -1.57
CA PRO A 116 6.34 5.86 -1.22
C PRO A 116 6.70 6.86 -2.32
N GLN A 117 6.45 6.52 -3.57
CA GLN A 117 6.66 7.41 -4.72
C GLN A 117 5.75 8.66 -4.69
N GLY A 118 4.60 8.59 -3.99
CA GLY A 118 3.63 9.68 -3.88
C GLY A 118 2.86 9.99 -5.17
N THR A 119 3.28 9.44 -6.29
CA THR A 119 2.63 9.52 -7.61
C THR A 119 2.85 8.24 -8.38
N ARG A 120 2.05 8.00 -9.41
CA ARG A 120 2.26 6.86 -10.30
C ARG A 120 3.52 7.04 -11.15
N CYS A 121 4.25 5.95 -11.34
CA CYS A 121 5.47 5.89 -12.14
C CYS A 121 5.28 4.80 -13.23
N PRO A 122 4.38 5.03 -14.20
CA PRO A 122 4.05 4.02 -15.21
C PRO A 122 5.22 3.79 -16.15
N GLU A 123 5.36 2.56 -16.65
CA GLU A 123 6.31 2.16 -17.71
C GLU A 123 7.79 2.36 -17.35
N ARG A 124 8.09 2.60 -16.06
CA ARG A 124 9.45 2.72 -15.52
C ARG A 124 9.74 1.60 -14.53
N ASP A 125 11.00 1.23 -14.44
CA ASP A 125 11.45 0.36 -13.35
C ASP A 125 11.17 1.08 -12.00
N PRO A 126 10.52 0.43 -11.04
CA PRO A 126 10.29 1.03 -9.72
C PRO A 126 11.56 1.58 -9.07
N ARG A 127 12.73 0.97 -9.30
CA ARG A 127 14.03 1.39 -8.77
C ARG A 127 14.48 2.76 -9.28
N GLU A 128 14.02 3.16 -10.47
CA GLU A 128 14.36 4.45 -11.08
C GLU A 128 13.40 5.57 -10.67
N CYS A 129 12.38 5.23 -9.90
CA CYS A 129 11.34 6.19 -9.53
C CYS A 129 11.71 6.88 -8.20
N PRO A 130 11.60 8.21 -8.14
CA PRO A 130 11.87 8.94 -6.91
C PRO A 130 10.85 8.57 -5.83
N ILE A 131 11.30 8.56 -4.58
CA ILE A 131 10.45 8.33 -3.41
C ILE A 131 10.43 9.56 -2.51
N LYS A 132 9.37 9.65 -1.70
CA LYS A 132 9.18 10.68 -0.69
C LYS A 132 9.37 10.08 0.71
N PHE A 133 9.79 10.90 1.65
CA PHE A 133 10.02 10.48 3.04
C PHE A 133 8.73 10.13 3.83
N GLY A 134 7.54 10.37 3.26
CA GLY A 134 6.25 10.19 3.95
C GLY A 134 6.03 8.80 4.54
N ALA A 135 6.51 7.74 3.89
CA ALA A 135 6.41 6.38 4.42
C ALA A 135 7.21 6.22 5.72
N GLY A 136 8.44 6.73 5.74
CA GLY A 136 9.29 6.71 6.94
C GLY A 136 8.72 7.58 8.06
N LEU A 137 8.20 8.76 7.71
CA LEU A 137 7.55 9.66 8.67
C LEU A 137 6.36 8.96 9.37
N ILE A 138 5.48 8.35 8.59
CA ILE A 138 4.29 7.66 9.13
C ILE A 138 4.70 6.45 9.97
N ALA A 139 5.63 5.62 9.48
CA ALA A 139 6.11 4.46 10.22
C ALA A 139 6.74 4.85 11.56
N ALA A 140 7.56 5.92 11.58
CA ALA A 140 8.22 6.42 12.78
C ALA A 140 7.23 6.96 13.82
N HIS A 141 6.23 7.76 13.37
CA HIS A 141 5.25 8.33 14.30
C HIS A 141 4.24 7.31 14.81
N ALA A 142 3.76 6.42 13.96
CA ALA A 142 2.78 5.41 14.35
C ALA A 142 3.41 4.19 15.05
N LYS A 143 4.73 4.03 15.00
CA LYS A 143 5.49 2.91 15.57
C LYS A 143 4.90 1.55 15.20
N VAL A 144 4.52 1.39 13.92
CA VAL A 144 3.89 0.18 13.41
C VAL A 144 4.82 -0.59 12.49
N GLN A 145 4.59 -1.88 12.39
CA GLN A 145 5.25 -2.74 11.40
C GLN A 145 4.88 -2.32 9.97
N VAL A 146 5.81 -2.49 9.04
CA VAL A 146 5.59 -2.19 7.63
C VAL A 146 5.51 -3.48 6.82
N LEU A 147 4.46 -3.64 6.01
CA LEU A 147 4.29 -4.76 5.09
C LEU A 147 4.71 -4.34 3.68
N PRO A 148 5.90 -4.73 3.20
CA PRO A 148 6.33 -4.43 1.85
C PRO A 148 5.58 -5.33 0.85
N VAL A 149 5.09 -4.74 -0.23
CA VAL A 149 4.41 -5.45 -1.31
C VAL A 149 4.95 -4.97 -2.65
N TYR A 150 5.41 -5.87 -3.49
CA TYR A 150 5.78 -5.54 -4.86
C TYR A 150 4.66 -5.90 -5.83
N ILE A 151 4.35 -4.99 -6.75
CA ILE A 151 3.40 -5.21 -7.83
C ILE A 151 4.15 -5.27 -9.16
N GLY A 152 4.22 -6.46 -9.74
CA GLY A 152 4.88 -6.73 -11.01
C GLY A 152 3.89 -6.79 -12.16
N MET A 153 4.21 -6.07 -13.24
CA MET A 153 3.47 -6.07 -14.50
C MET A 153 4.45 -6.18 -15.67
N LYS A 154 4.06 -6.86 -16.73
CA LYS A 154 4.92 -6.97 -17.92
C LYS A 154 5.20 -5.58 -18.51
N ASN A 155 6.47 -5.22 -18.65
CA ASN A 155 6.96 -3.92 -19.10
C ASN A 155 6.43 -2.76 -18.23
N HIS A 156 6.24 -3.01 -16.93
CA HIS A 156 5.73 -2.02 -15.96
C HIS A 156 4.44 -1.32 -16.40
N LYS A 157 3.67 -1.96 -17.29
CA LYS A 157 2.44 -1.41 -17.88
C LYS A 157 1.26 -2.30 -17.63
N TRP A 158 0.23 -1.72 -17.01
CA TRP A 158 -1.05 -2.38 -16.86
C TRP A 158 -1.77 -2.50 -18.22
N LYS A 159 -2.31 -3.69 -18.50
CA LYS A 159 -3.24 -3.95 -19.59
C LYS A 159 -4.29 -4.96 -19.16
N PHE A 160 -5.50 -4.83 -19.72
CA PHE A 160 -6.57 -5.82 -19.52
C PHE A 160 -6.09 -7.24 -19.87
N PHE A 161 -6.54 -8.24 -19.11
CA PHE A 161 -6.22 -9.66 -19.27
C PHE A 161 -4.71 -10.02 -19.17
N ARG A 162 -3.82 -9.08 -18.91
CA ARG A 162 -2.42 -9.38 -18.58
C ARG A 162 -2.26 -9.73 -17.12
N ARG A 163 -1.36 -10.67 -16.88
CA ARG A 163 -1.04 -11.10 -15.51
C ARG A 163 -0.43 -9.94 -14.70
N ILE A 164 -0.95 -9.79 -13.48
CA ILE A 164 -0.35 -8.96 -12.43
C ILE A 164 0.14 -9.91 -11.35
N THR A 165 1.36 -9.70 -10.87
CA THR A 165 1.92 -10.47 -9.74
C THR A 165 2.04 -9.54 -8.54
N ALA A 166 1.45 -9.90 -7.41
CA ALA A 166 1.68 -9.26 -6.13
C ALA A 166 2.56 -10.16 -5.28
N VAL A 167 3.68 -9.63 -4.80
CA VAL A 167 4.58 -10.35 -3.89
C VAL A 167 4.52 -9.67 -2.54
N VAL A 168 3.98 -10.38 -1.55
CA VAL A 168 3.88 -9.90 -0.16
C VAL A 168 5.14 -10.36 0.57
N GLY A 169 5.96 -9.41 0.99
CA GLY A 169 7.19 -9.63 1.75
C GLY A 169 6.90 -9.95 3.21
N LYS A 170 7.95 -10.24 3.97
CA LYS A 170 7.85 -10.36 5.41
C LYS A 170 7.59 -8.97 6.01
N PRO A 171 6.75 -8.86 7.04
CA PRO A 171 6.62 -7.60 7.78
C PRO A 171 7.98 -7.16 8.34
N ILE A 172 8.26 -5.88 8.25
CA ILE A 172 9.43 -5.25 8.88
C ILE A 172 8.92 -4.70 10.21
N PRO A 173 9.34 -5.24 11.36
CA PRO A 173 9.02 -4.69 12.67
C PRO A 173 9.53 -3.25 12.78
N PHE A 174 8.87 -2.42 13.61
CA PHE A 174 9.31 -1.04 13.79
C PHE A 174 10.71 -0.95 14.36
N GLU A 175 11.07 -1.86 15.24
CA GLU A 175 12.37 -1.95 15.91
C GLU A 175 13.53 -2.12 14.92
N ASP A 176 13.30 -2.79 13.80
CA ASP A 176 14.32 -3.05 12.77
C ASP A 176 14.71 -1.77 12.02
N PHE A 177 13.94 -0.69 12.14
CA PHE A 177 14.31 0.60 11.57
C PHE A 177 15.37 1.33 12.38
N HIS A 178 15.60 0.94 13.65
CA HIS A 178 16.54 1.62 14.56
C HIS A 178 16.37 3.15 14.52
N TYR A 179 15.10 3.58 14.67
CA TYR A 179 14.74 4.99 14.55
C TYR A 179 15.36 5.84 15.66
N GLU A 180 16.05 6.92 15.26
CA GLU A 180 16.64 7.89 16.16
C GLU A 180 15.85 9.21 16.09
N GLU A 181 15.12 9.52 17.16
CA GLU A 181 14.30 10.73 17.22
C GLU A 181 15.17 11.99 17.15
N GLY A 182 14.74 12.96 16.33
CA GLY A 182 15.46 14.23 16.15
C GLY A 182 16.66 14.17 15.21
N LYS A 183 17.08 12.99 14.76
CA LYS A 183 18.20 12.88 13.83
C LYS A 183 17.80 13.33 12.42
N PRO A 184 18.53 14.27 11.81
CA PRO A 184 18.25 14.74 10.46
C PRO A 184 18.26 13.58 9.43
N GLY A 185 17.27 13.55 8.54
CA GLY A 185 17.20 12.56 7.46
C GLY A 185 16.63 11.19 7.83
N GLU A 186 16.30 10.93 9.09
CA GLU A 186 15.80 9.63 9.55
C GLU A 186 14.55 9.14 8.77
N TYR A 187 13.59 10.02 8.54
CA TYR A 187 12.39 9.67 7.79
C TYR A 187 12.70 9.26 6.34
N ALA A 188 13.66 9.92 5.72
CA ALA A 188 14.11 9.59 4.38
C ALA A 188 14.86 8.25 4.36
N ARG A 189 15.71 7.99 5.36
CA ARG A 189 16.45 6.75 5.54
C ARG A 189 15.46 5.56 5.70
N ILE A 190 14.47 5.70 6.58
CA ILE A 190 13.46 4.65 6.80
C ILE A 190 12.63 4.43 5.53
N ALA A 191 12.20 5.50 4.85
CA ALA A 191 11.46 5.38 3.59
C ALA A 191 12.28 4.63 2.53
N GLN A 192 13.59 4.89 2.46
CA GLN A 192 14.49 4.20 1.53
C GLN A 192 14.66 2.72 1.90
N MET A 193 14.81 2.39 3.18
CA MET A 193 14.87 0.99 3.65
C MET A 193 13.61 0.22 3.25
N ILE A 194 12.43 0.81 3.51
CA ILE A 194 11.15 0.22 3.12
C ILE A 194 11.08 -0.02 1.62
N TYR A 195 11.47 0.97 0.82
CA TYR A 195 11.34 0.90 -0.62
C TYR A 195 12.37 -0.03 -1.27
N ASN A 196 13.56 -0.13 -0.71
CA ASN A 196 14.57 -1.10 -1.12
C ASN A 196 14.04 -2.53 -0.95
N GLU A 197 13.33 -2.81 0.15
CA GLU A 197 12.71 -4.12 0.37
C GLU A 197 11.59 -4.39 -0.65
N VAL A 198 10.77 -3.39 -0.99
CA VAL A 198 9.77 -3.52 -2.07
C VAL A 198 10.45 -3.87 -3.40
N CYS A 199 11.55 -3.20 -3.75
CA CYS A 199 12.29 -3.47 -4.99
C CYS A 199 12.93 -4.86 -4.99
N ARG A 200 13.51 -5.29 -3.85
CA ARG A 200 14.11 -6.62 -3.68
C ARG A 200 13.09 -7.73 -3.96
N LEU A 201 11.85 -7.58 -3.47
CA LEU A 201 10.77 -8.53 -3.77
C LEU A 201 10.47 -8.62 -5.28
N GLY A 202 10.67 -7.54 -6.01
CA GLY A 202 10.54 -7.52 -7.47
C GLY A 202 11.57 -8.38 -8.16
N GLU A 203 12.83 -8.31 -7.73
CA GLU A 203 13.94 -9.11 -8.28
C GLU A 203 13.72 -10.60 -8.04
N GLU A 204 13.24 -10.99 -6.87
CA GLU A 204 12.91 -12.37 -6.53
C GLU A 204 11.69 -12.91 -7.32
N SER A 205 10.80 -12.01 -7.75
CA SER A 205 9.60 -12.41 -8.51
C SER A 205 9.87 -12.79 -9.96
N GLY A 206 10.97 -12.30 -10.53
CA GLY A 206 11.42 -12.57 -11.89
C GLY A 206 12.10 -13.94 -12.07
N LYS A 207 12.43 -14.59 -10.95
CA LYS A 207 12.93 -15.97 -10.89
C LYS A 207 11.76 -16.91 -10.62
#